data_c2de5f55a91ae3cc3557b3c3f63e15e9
#
_entry.id   c2de5f55a91ae3cc3557b3c3f63e15e9
#
_cell.length_a   1.000
_cell.length_b   1.000
_cell.length_c   1.000
_cell.angle_alpha   90.00
_cell.angle_beta   90.00
_cell.angle_gamma   90.00
#
_symmetry.space_group_name_H-M   'P 1'
#
loop_
_entity.id
_entity.type
_entity.pdbx_description
1 polymer ?
#
loop_
_entity_poly.entity_id
_entity_poly.type
_entity_poly.pdbx_seq_one_letter_code
_entity_poly.pdbx_strand_id
1 'polypeptide(L)'
;MSSKIISYDLCAPGRNYDELYKAIKAYGTWAHITESTWFVKTESSCVEVRDELLSHLDKNDRIFVGELTGVAAWNNVLCKSSYLKDNL
;
A
#
# COMPACT_ATOMS: atom_id res chain seq x y z
N MET A 1 -12.30 -10.81 -1.24
CA MET A 1 -11.16 -9.93 -0.93
C MET A 1 -11.47 -8.52 -1.41
N SER A 2 -11.13 -7.54 -0.62
CA SER A 2 -11.31 -6.15 -0.99
C SER A 2 -9.99 -5.50 -1.36
N SER A 3 -10.08 -4.43 -2.14
CA SER A 3 -8.91 -3.66 -2.58
C SER A 3 -8.62 -2.59 -1.55
N LYS A 4 -7.38 -2.50 -1.13
CA LYS A 4 -6.92 -1.48 -0.18
C LYS A 4 -5.86 -0.62 -0.83
N ILE A 5 -5.88 0.67 -0.51
CA ILE A 5 -4.81 1.58 -0.89
C ILE A 5 -4.00 1.92 0.36
N ILE A 6 -2.69 1.88 0.23
CA ILE A 6 -1.75 2.19 1.31
C ILE A 6 -0.92 3.37 0.85
N SER A 7 -0.96 4.46 1.62
CA SER A 7 -0.19 5.66 1.33
C SER A 7 0.59 6.05 2.59
N TYR A 8 1.83 6.50 2.43
CA TYR A 8 2.67 6.83 3.57
C TYR A 8 3.62 7.97 3.26
N ASP A 9 4.07 8.63 4.34
CA ASP A 9 5.18 9.55 4.33
C ASP A 9 6.25 8.97 5.25
N LEU A 10 7.43 8.69 4.71
CA LEU A 10 8.55 8.14 5.47
C LEU A 10 9.47 9.29 5.89
N CYS A 11 9.53 9.54 7.19
CA CYS A 11 10.15 10.73 7.75
C CYS A 11 11.46 10.48 8.51
N ALA A 12 12.02 9.26 8.44
CA ALA A 12 13.27 8.91 9.10
C ALA A 12 14.41 8.80 8.08
N PRO A 13 15.17 9.88 7.83
CA PRO A 13 16.28 9.85 6.87
C PRO A 13 17.31 8.78 7.25
N GLY A 14 17.78 8.04 6.25
CA GLY A 14 18.77 7.00 6.45
C GLY A 14 18.23 5.68 7.00
N ARG A 15 16.96 5.63 7.38
CA ARG A 15 16.34 4.37 7.80
C ARG A 15 16.06 3.50 6.58
N ASN A 16 16.33 2.20 6.73
CA ASN A 16 16.01 1.21 5.70
C ASN A 16 14.57 0.73 5.90
N TYR A 17 13.72 0.94 4.90
CA TYR A 17 12.31 0.54 4.95
C TYR A 17 12.03 -0.76 4.18
N ASP A 18 13.04 -1.57 3.90
CA ASP A 18 12.85 -2.81 3.14
C ASP A 18 11.85 -3.76 3.81
N GLU A 19 11.81 -3.80 5.15
CA GLU A 19 10.86 -4.64 5.86
C GLU A 19 9.41 -4.18 5.65
N LEU A 20 9.18 -2.87 5.54
CA LEU A 20 7.87 -2.33 5.20
C LEU A 20 7.44 -2.80 3.81
N TYR A 21 8.33 -2.71 2.83
CA TYR A 21 8.02 -3.12 1.46
C TYR A 21 7.76 -4.62 1.38
N LYS A 22 8.53 -5.43 2.10
CA LYS A 22 8.32 -6.87 2.19
C LYS A 22 6.95 -7.20 2.80
N ALA A 23 6.57 -6.48 3.85
CA ALA A 23 5.28 -6.68 4.51
C ALA A 23 4.11 -6.37 3.57
N ILE A 24 4.21 -5.30 2.78
CA ILE A 24 3.20 -4.95 1.77
C ILE A 24 3.11 -6.05 0.71
N LYS A 25 4.24 -6.49 0.19
CA LYS A 25 4.29 -7.54 -0.84
C LYS A 25 3.79 -8.89 -0.33
N ALA A 26 3.87 -9.12 0.97
CA ALA A 26 3.42 -10.38 1.59
C ALA A 26 1.91 -10.58 1.52
N TYR A 27 1.14 -9.54 1.22
CA TYR A 27 -0.30 -9.70 0.97
C TYR A 27 -0.59 -10.51 -0.30
N GLY A 28 0.41 -10.70 -1.15
CA GLY A 28 0.32 -11.57 -2.34
C GLY A 28 -0.10 -10.83 -3.60
N THR A 29 -1.24 -10.17 -3.60
CA THR A 29 -1.72 -9.36 -4.72
C THR A 29 -1.42 -7.90 -4.40
N TRP A 30 -0.43 -7.32 -5.09
CA TRP A 30 0.02 -5.96 -4.82
C TRP A 30 0.41 -5.25 -6.10
N ALA A 31 0.37 -3.92 -6.05
CA ALA A 31 0.93 -3.07 -7.09
C ALA A 31 1.53 -1.82 -6.45
N HIS A 32 2.69 -1.41 -6.93
CA HIS A 32 3.32 -0.15 -6.53
C HIS A 32 2.83 0.93 -7.49
N ILE A 33 1.92 1.77 -7.03
CA ILE A 33 1.20 2.73 -7.89
C ILE A 33 2.01 3.99 -8.11
N THR A 34 2.45 4.61 -7.03
CA THR A 34 3.35 5.76 -7.04
C THR A 34 4.43 5.50 -6.01
N GLU A 35 5.38 6.42 -5.88
CA GLU A 35 6.54 6.22 -5.01
C GLU A 35 6.16 5.83 -3.57
N SER A 36 5.09 6.44 -3.04
CA SER A 36 4.66 6.20 -1.67
C SER A 36 3.23 5.67 -1.57
N THR A 37 2.71 5.10 -2.64
CA THR A 37 1.34 4.56 -2.69
C THR A 37 1.34 3.16 -3.29
N TRP A 38 0.71 2.25 -2.57
CA TRP A 38 0.60 0.84 -2.97
C TRP A 38 -0.88 0.43 -3.00
N PHE A 39 -1.15 -0.56 -3.81
CA PHE A 39 -2.41 -1.28 -3.87
C PHE A 39 -2.17 -2.69 -3.37
N VAL A 40 -3.08 -3.19 -2.52
CA VAL A 40 -3.09 -4.62 -2.14
C VAL A 40 -4.51 -5.13 -2.15
N LYS A 41 -4.66 -6.43 -2.34
CA LYS A 41 -5.95 -7.09 -2.27
C LYS A 41 -5.90 -8.07 -1.12
N THR A 42 -6.77 -7.91 -0.12
CA THR A 42 -6.70 -8.68 1.11
C THR A 42 -8.06 -8.74 1.79
N GLU A 43 -8.28 -9.78 2.60
CA GLU A 43 -9.45 -9.90 3.46
C GLU A 43 -9.29 -9.14 4.77
N SER A 44 -8.08 -8.71 5.10
CA SER A 44 -7.82 -7.92 6.31
C SER A 44 -8.51 -6.56 6.21
N SER A 45 -8.97 -6.05 7.34
CA SER A 45 -9.57 -4.72 7.41
C SER A 45 -8.49 -3.63 7.27
N CYS A 46 -8.93 -2.41 7.05
CA CYS A 46 -8.00 -1.27 7.01
C CYS A 46 -7.23 -1.12 8.33
N VAL A 47 -7.91 -1.35 9.45
CA VAL A 47 -7.29 -1.29 10.78
C VAL A 47 -6.22 -2.37 10.93
N GLU A 48 -6.52 -3.58 10.50
CA GLU A 48 -5.57 -4.69 10.57
C GLU A 48 -4.34 -4.44 9.71
N VAL A 49 -4.53 -3.95 8.49
CA VAL A 49 -3.42 -3.61 7.60
C VAL A 49 -2.56 -2.50 8.21
N ARG A 50 -3.19 -1.43 8.70
CA ARG A 50 -2.48 -0.34 9.37
C ARG A 50 -1.64 -0.85 10.53
N ASP A 51 -2.24 -1.64 11.42
CA ASP A 51 -1.57 -2.11 12.63
C ASP A 51 -0.39 -3.04 12.30
N GLU A 52 -0.55 -3.88 11.30
CA GLU A 52 0.53 -4.75 10.84
C GLU A 52 1.70 -3.95 10.29
N LEU A 53 1.42 -2.93 9.47
CA LEU A 53 2.47 -2.11 8.87
C LEU A 53 3.13 -1.15 9.86
N LEU A 54 2.42 -0.74 10.91
CA LEU A 54 2.98 0.15 11.93
C LEU A 54 4.23 -0.42 12.60
N SER A 55 4.34 -1.74 12.72
CA SER A 55 5.52 -2.37 13.31
C SER A 55 6.80 -2.15 12.49
N HIS A 56 6.67 -1.74 11.24
CA HIS A 56 7.77 -1.49 10.32
C HIS A 56 8.03 0.01 10.09
N LEU A 57 7.32 0.86 10.82
CA LEU A 57 7.41 2.31 10.67
C LEU A 57 8.09 2.95 11.87
N ASP A 58 8.66 4.12 11.64
CA ASP A 58 9.15 4.99 12.70
C ASP A 58 7.97 5.78 13.27
N LYS A 59 8.08 6.24 14.52
CA LYS A 59 7.01 6.98 15.19
C LYS A 59 6.62 8.28 14.49
N ASN A 60 7.52 8.84 13.70
CA ASN A 60 7.28 10.08 12.94
C ASN A 60 6.73 9.83 11.55
N ASP A 61 6.66 8.57 11.11
CA ASP A 61 6.12 8.23 9.81
C ASP A 61 4.60 8.35 9.83
N ARG A 62 4.03 8.62 8.66
CA ARG A 62 2.58 8.71 8.48
C ARG A 62 2.11 7.59 7.60
N ILE A 63 0.93 7.05 7.89
CA ILE A 63 0.32 6.01 7.06
C ILE A 63 -1.19 6.23 6.95
N PHE A 64 -1.71 5.98 5.78
CA PHE A 64 -3.15 5.95 5.51
C PHE A 64 -3.48 4.65 4.79
N VAL A 65 -4.51 3.96 5.24
CA VAL A 65 -5.04 2.76 4.58
C VAL A 65 -6.51 2.97 4.32
N GLY A 66 -6.90 2.89 3.06
CA GLY A 66 -8.29 3.06 2.66
C GLY A 66 -8.77 1.87 1.83
N GLU A 67 -10.08 1.68 1.78
CA GLU A 67 -10.69 0.68 0.93
C GLU A 67 -11.16 1.31 -0.36
N LEU A 68 -10.89 0.63 -1.48
CA LEU A 68 -11.35 1.06 -2.80
C LEU A 68 -12.61 0.28 -3.17
N THR A 69 -13.55 0.97 -3.80
CA THR A 69 -14.83 0.40 -4.19
C THR A 69 -14.94 0.10 -5.69
N GLY A 70 -13.82 0.04 -6.38
CA GLY A 70 -13.75 -0.26 -7.80
C GLY A 70 -13.75 0.97 -8.71
N VAL A 71 -13.93 2.16 -8.16
CA VAL A 71 -13.92 3.41 -8.94
C VAL A 71 -12.59 4.11 -8.68
N ALA A 72 -11.77 4.26 -9.72
CA ALA A 72 -10.48 4.91 -9.61
C ALA A 72 -10.05 5.43 -10.97
N ALA A 73 -9.16 6.40 -10.96
CA ALA A 73 -8.52 6.90 -12.17
C ALA A 73 -7.04 7.10 -11.88
N TRP A 74 -6.21 6.95 -12.91
CA TRP A 74 -4.77 7.09 -12.74
C TRP A 74 -4.12 7.54 -14.03
N ASN A 75 -2.92 8.06 -13.90
CA ASN A 75 -2.07 8.45 -15.02
C ASN A 75 -0.61 8.27 -14.65
N ASN A 76 0.15 7.69 -15.56
CA ASN A 76 1.60 7.55 -15.43
C ASN A 76 2.03 6.82 -14.15
N VAL A 77 1.29 5.78 -13.77
CA VAL A 77 1.59 4.97 -12.59
C VAL A 77 2.77 4.04 -12.84
N LEU A 78 3.39 3.56 -11.77
CA LEU A 78 4.56 2.68 -11.85
C LEU A 78 4.22 1.26 -12.28
N CYS A 79 3.00 0.79 -11.97
CA CYS A 79 2.56 -0.54 -12.37
C CYS A 79 1.87 -0.50 -13.74
N LYS A 80 1.55 -1.67 -14.27
CA LYS A 80 0.80 -1.75 -15.53
C LYS A 80 -0.66 -1.37 -15.31
N SER A 81 -1.21 -0.54 -16.18
CA SER A 81 -2.62 -0.14 -16.11
C SER A 81 -3.56 -1.34 -16.16
N SER A 82 -3.24 -2.36 -16.95
CA SER A 82 -4.05 -3.58 -17.05
C SER A 82 -4.16 -4.28 -15.70
N TYR A 83 -3.11 -4.27 -14.90
CA TYR A 83 -3.13 -4.88 -13.57
C TYR A 83 -4.15 -4.20 -12.66
N LEU A 84 -4.18 -2.86 -12.66
CA LEU A 84 -5.16 -2.11 -11.87
C LEU A 84 -6.58 -2.36 -12.35
N LYS A 85 -6.81 -2.36 -13.67
CA LYS A 85 -8.12 -2.63 -14.25
C LYS A 85 -8.65 -4.01 -13.85
N ASP A 86 -7.78 -5.00 -13.84
CA ASP A 86 -8.18 -6.38 -13.58
C ASP A 86 -8.41 -6.67 -12.09
N ASN A 87 -7.81 -5.88 -11.20
CA ASN A 87 -7.81 -6.17 -9.75
C ASN A 87 -8.61 -5.19 -8.89
N LEU A 88 -9.03 -4.07 -9.44
CA LEU A 88 -9.85 -3.10 -8.69
C LEU A 88 -11.28 -3.59 -8.48
#